data_38dfce1f0a87137be16511b78b5dbe7b
#
_entry.id   38dfce1f0a87137be16511b78b5dbe7b
#
_cell.length_a   1.000
_cell.length_b   1.000
_cell.length_c   1.000
_cell.angle_alpha   90.00
_cell.angle_beta   90.00
_cell.angle_gamma   90.00
#
_symmetry.space_group_name_H-M   'P 1'
#
loop_
_entity.id
_entity.type
_entity.pdbx_description
1 polymer ?
#
loop_
_entity_poly.entity_id
_entity_poly.type
_entity_poly.pdbx_seq_one_letter_code
_entity_poly.pdbx_strand_id
1 'polypeptide(L)'
;MRREVTLEEISDGRLYDANDMVKADCQDCKGCHDCCTGMGDSVLLDPYDVCRLSRGLRKIPEELIGSVLELGISDGNVLPHLAMRGTEEKCVFLNQEGRCSIHEIRPGFCRLFPLGRYYTEDGFKYIIQIHECAKKNRSKIKVKKWIDTPDLRQYEKFVWDWHQFL
;
A
#
# COMPACT_ATOMS: atom_id res chain seq x y z
N MET A 1 -11.18 -17.45 -0.41
CA MET A 1 -12.60 -17.19 -0.03
C MET A 1 -12.79 -15.69 -0.02
N ARG A 2 -13.37 -15.09 -1.08
CA ARG A 2 -13.72 -13.66 -1.08
C ARG A 2 -14.73 -13.44 0.05
N ARG A 3 -14.38 -12.66 1.07
CA ARG A 3 -15.35 -12.17 2.02
C ARG A 3 -16.20 -11.12 1.30
N GLU A 4 -17.48 -11.33 1.20
CA GLU A 4 -18.42 -10.26 0.88
C GLU A 4 -18.47 -9.32 2.08
N VAL A 5 -17.66 -8.28 2.03
CA VAL A 5 -17.58 -7.23 3.06
C VAL A 5 -18.28 -6.01 2.48
N THR A 6 -19.22 -5.44 3.20
CA THR A 6 -19.88 -4.22 2.73
C THR A 6 -18.93 -3.02 2.84
N LEU A 7 -19.18 -1.99 2.03
CA LEU A 7 -18.36 -0.77 2.03
C LEU A 7 -18.35 -0.10 3.42
N GLU A 8 -19.48 -0.14 4.11
CA GLU A 8 -19.68 0.46 5.43
C GLU A 8 -18.92 -0.29 6.53
N GLU A 9 -18.67 -1.58 6.35
CA GLU A 9 -17.90 -2.36 7.33
C GLU A 9 -16.40 -2.06 7.31
N ILE A 10 -15.85 -1.67 6.15
CA ILE A 10 -14.42 -1.45 5.97
C ILE A 10 -14.03 0.02 5.86
N SER A 11 -14.99 0.91 5.62
CA SER A 11 -14.73 2.31 5.32
C SER A 11 -15.76 3.24 5.98
N ASP A 12 -15.62 4.53 5.76
CA ASP A 12 -16.59 5.54 6.17
C ASP A 12 -17.84 5.60 5.26
N GLY A 13 -18.03 4.61 4.40
CA GLY A 13 -19.15 4.52 3.46
C GLY A 13 -19.06 5.47 2.26
N ARG A 14 -17.92 6.14 2.08
CA ARG A 14 -17.70 7.11 0.99
C ARG A 14 -16.69 6.62 -0.04
N LEU A 15 -16.97 6.97 -1.29
CA LEU A 15 -16.04 6.79 -2.40
C LEU A 15 -15.39 8.14 -2.73
N TYR A 16 -14.07 8.12 -2.91
CA TYR A 16 -13.27 9.32 -3.15
C TYR A 16 -12.56 9.25 -4.50
N ASP A 17 -12.45 10.40 -5.14
CA ASP A 17 -11.60 10.62 -6.32
C ASP A 17 -10.27 11.28 -5.90
N ALA A 18 -9.33 11.32 -6.83
CA ALA A 18 -7.99 11.87 -6.58
C ALA A 18 -7.97 13.32 -6.05
N ASN A 19 -8.97 14.12 -6.38
CA ASN A 19 -9.09 15.53 -5.96
C ASN A 19 -9.86 15.73 -4.66
N ASP A 20 -10.52 14.70 -4.15
CA ASP A 20 -11.34 14.80 -2.95
C ASP A 20 -10.47 14.90 -1.67
N MET A 21 -11.07 15.53 -0.65
CA MET A 21 -10.48 15.68 0.67
C MET A 21 -10.86 14.49 1.55
N VAL A 22 -9.85 13.79 2.06
CA VAL A 22 -10.04 12.61 2.93
C VAL A 22 -9.24 12.75 4.22
N LYS A 23 -9.70 12.17 5.32
CA LYS A 23 -9.02 12.18 6.62
C LYS A 23 -7.91 11.11 6.67
N ALA A 24 -6.89 11.26 5.82
CA ALA A 24 -5.78 10.32 5.73
C ALA A 24 -4.48 10.83 6.36
N ASP A 25 -4.27 12.14 6.45
CA ASP A 25 -3.02 12.72 6.89
C ASP A 25 -2.76 12.43 8.38
N CYS A 26 -1.78 11.57 8.61
CA CYS A 26 -1.29 11.16 9.94
C CYS A 26 0.05 11.82 10.30
N GLN A 27 0.38 12.97 9.72
CA GLN A 27 1.65 13.69 9.94
C GLN A 27 2.87 12.80 9.63
N ASP A 28 2.85 12.20 8.44
CA ASP A 28 3.93 11.34 7.94
C ASP A 28 4.27 10.16 8.86
N CYS A 29 3.26 9.61 9.55
CA CYS A 29 3.40 8.49 10.50
C CYS A 29 4.46 8.73 11.59
N LYS A 30 4.70 9.98 11.99
CA LYS A 30 5.67 10.31 13.02
C LYS A 30 5.36 9.59 14.33
N GLY A 31 6.32 8.76 14.77
CA GLY A 31 6.18 7.96 15.99
C GLY A 31 5.15 6.81 15.89
N CYS A 32 4.80 6.37 14.67
CA CYS A 32 3.95 5.22 14.44
C CYS A 32 4.52 4.33 13.33
N HIS A 33 4.42 3.01 13.48
CA HIS A 33 4.87 2.01 12.52
C HIS A 33 3.95 0.77 12.50
N ASP A 34 2.72 0.90 12.96
CA ASP A 34 1.79 -0.23 13.09
C ASP A 34 1.54 -0.93 11.76
N CYS A 35 1.41 -0.17 10.65
CA CYS A 35 1.29 -0.74 9.30
C CYS A 35 2.61 -1.33 8.73
N CYS A 36 3.70 -1.32 9.50
CA CYS A 36 4.97 -1.97 9.17
C CYS A 36 5.24 -3.19 10.06
N THR A 37 4.25 -3.66 10.81
CA THR A 37 4.37 -4.76 11.78
C THR A 37 3.14 -5.65 11.68
N GLY A 38 3.32 -6.97 11.70
CA GLY A 38 2.21 -7.93 11.69
C GLY A 38 1.45 -8.01 10.36
N MET A 39 2.07 -7.59 9.25
CA MET A 39 1.40 -7.55 7.95
C MET A 39 1.46 -8.89 7.19
N GLY A 40 2.29 -9.84 7.64
CA GLY A 40 2.45 -11.12 6.96
C GLY A 40 2.82 -10.95 5.47
N ASP A 41 2.06 -11.56 4.59
CA ASP A 41 2.21 -11.51 3.13
C ASP A 41 1.27 -10.48 2.45
N SER A 42 0.57 -9.65 3.22
CA SER A 42 -0.47 -8.76 2.69
C SER A 42 0.06 -7.54 1.91
N VAL A 43 1.34 -7.16 2.09
CA VAL A 43 1.94 -6.04 1.36
C VAL A 43 2.43 -6.52 -0.01
N LEU A 44 1.47 -6.79 -0.90
CA LEU A 44 1.74 -7.23 -2.27
C LEU A 44 2.32 -6.10 -3.12
N LEU A 45 3.21 -6.46 -4.03
CA LEU A 45 3.84 -5.54 -4.97
C LEU A 45 3.39 -5.84 -6.39
N ASP A 46 3.10 -4.78 -7.12
CA ASP A 46 2.93 -4.82 -8.57
C ASP A 46 4.28 -4.63 -9.30
N PRO A 47 4.35 -4.84 -10.63
CA PRO A 47 5.58 -4.67 -11.38
C PRO A 47 6.17 -3.25 -11.29
N TYR A 48 5.34 -2.22 -11.14
CA TYR A 48 5.80 -0.85 -10.96
C TYR A 48 6.53 -0.66 -9.62
N ASP A 49 6.01 -1.26 -8.56
CA ASP A 49 6.65 -1.26 -7.25
C ASP A 49 8.01 -1.95 -7.28
N VAL A 50 8.09 -3.14 -7.90
CA VAL A 50 9.36 -3.87 -8.05
C VAL A 50 10.36 -3.03 -8.85
N CYS A 51 9.94 -2.39 -9.94
CA CYS A 51 10.79 -1.52 -10.74
C CYS A 51 11.31 -0.32 -9.91
N ARG A 52 10.45 0.31 -9.11
CA ARG A 52 10.85 1.44 -8.23
C ARG A 52 11.84 1.02 -7.16
N LEU A 53 11.58 -0.11 -6.50
CA LEU A 53 12.51 -0.66 -5.49
C LEU A 53 13.86 -1.02 -6.13
N SER A 54 13.84 -1.69 -7.28
CA SER A 54 15.04 -2.06 -8.03
C SER A 54 15.91 -0.83 -8.32
N ARG A 55 15.32 0.22 -8.85
CA ARG A 55 16.03 1.47 -9.14
C ARG A 55 16.53 2.18 -7.87
N GLY A 56 15.68 2.30 -6.87
CA GLY A 56 16.00 3.02 -5.63
C GLY A 56 17.05 2.33 -4.79
N LEU A 57 17.05 1.00 -4.75
CA LEU A 57 18.02 0.18 -4.04
C LEU A 57 19.24 -0.18 -4.90
N ARG A 58 19.23 0.14 -6.20
CA ARG A 58 20.27 -0.21 -7.17
C ARG A 58 20.56 -1.72 -7.21
N LYS A 59 19.50 -2.52 -7.21
CA LYS A 59 19.51 -3.98 -7.28
C LYS A 59 18.61 -4.46 -8.39
N ILE A 60 18.98 -5.55 -9.05
CA ILE A 60 18.09 -6.21 -9.99
C ILE A 60 16.94 -6.93 -9.26
N PRO A 61 15.80 -7.19 -9.91
CA PRO A 61 14.65 -7.85 -9.24
C PRO A 61 15.01 -9.18 -8.58
N GLU A 62 15.90 -9.98 -9.20
CA GLU A 62 16.34 -11.26 -8.68
C GLU A 62 17.09 -11.12 -7.34
N GLU A 63 17.80 -10.03 -7.13
CA GLU A 63 18.49 -9.76 -5.86
C GLU A 63 17.52 -9.27 -4.78
N LEU A 64 16.36 -8.73 -5.16
CA LEU A 64 15.32 -8.32 -4.21
C LEU A 64 14.56 -9.52 -3.67
N ILE A 65 14.29 -10.53 -4.53
CA ILE A 65 13.60 -11.76 -4.14
C ILE A 65 14.50 -12.58 -3.21
N GLY A 66 13.95 -13.02 -2.08
CA GLY A 66 14.70 -13.75 -1.04
C GLY A 66 15.52 -12.87 -0.09
N SER A 67 15.73 -11.57 -0.42
CA SER A 67 16.35 -10.61 0.49
C SER A 67 15.34 -9.69 1.17
N VAL A 68 14.60 -8.90 0.38
CA VAL A 68 13.60 -7.95 0.86
C VAL A 68 12.19 -8.24 0.36
N LEU A 69 12.08 -9.09 -0.67
CA LEU A 69 10.82 -9.59 -1.21
C LEU A 69 10.75 -11.10 -1.03
N GLU A 70 9.56 -11.59 -0.79
CA GLU A 70 9.20 -13.01 -0.80
C GLU A 70 8.11 -13.24 -1.84
N LEU A 71 7.99 -14.46 -2.34
CA LEU A 71 6.93 -14.85 -3.27
C LEU A 71 5.83 -15.58 -2.52
N GLY A 72 4.60 -15.13 -2.70
CA GLY A 72 3.42 -15.76 -2.12
C GLY A 72 2.36 -16.04 -3.17
N ILE A 73 1.34 -16.81 -2.80
CA ILE A 73 0.19 -17.09 -3.67
C ILE A 73 -0.99 -16.24 -3.20
N SER A 74 -1.48 -15.40 -4.10
CA SER A 74 -2.68 -14.59 -3.88
C SER A 74 -3.65 -14.78 -5.04
N ASP A 75 -4.87 -15.21 -4.74
CA ASP A 75 -5.94 -15.49 -5.72
C ASP A 75 -5.48 -16.34 -6.92
N GLY A 76 -4.58 -17.34 -6.67
CA GLY A 76 -4.06 -18.25 -7.70
C GLY A 76 -2.84 -17.70 -8.47
N ASN A 77 -2.42 -16.48 -8.23
CA ASN A 77 -1.24 -15.87 -8.84
C ASN A 77 -0.05 -15.90 -7.87
N VAL A 78 1.17 -16.09 -8.39
CA VAL A 78 2.41 -15.94 -7.63
C VAL A 78 2.82 -14.48 -7.69
N LEU A 79 2.76 -13.79 -6.56
CA LEU A 79 3.05 -12.36 -6.46
C LEU A 79 4.13 -12.09 -5.41
N PRO A 80 5.00 -11.09 -5.63
CA PRO A 80 5.94 -10.66 -4.62
C PRO A 80 5.24 -9.85 -3.53
N HIS A 81 5.69 -10.04 -2.29
CA HIS A 81 5.30 -9.21 -1.16
C HIS A 81 6.53 -8.78 -0.36
N LEU A 82 6.39 -7.72 0.45
CA LEU A 82 7.47 -7.31 1.33
C LEU A 82 7.76 -8.38 2.38
N ALA A 83 9.04 -8.67 2.57
CA ALA A 83 9.47 -9.61 3.59
C ALA A 83 9.26 -9.03 5.00
N MET A 84 8.68 -9.84 5.89
CA MET A 84 8.57 -9.56 7.32
C MET A 84 9.56 -10.41 8.09
N ARG A 85 10.11 -9.89 9.16
CA ARG A 85 11.17 -10.55 9.94
C ARG A 85 10.87 -10.58 11.43
N GLY A 86 11.36 -11.64 12.08
CA GLY A 86 11.23 -11.85 13.51
C GLY A 86 9.83 -12.26 13.95
N THR A 87 9.68 -12.50 15.25
CA THR A 87 8.41 -12.95 15.85
C THR A 87 7.32 -11.88 15.84
N GLU A 88 7.72 -10.62 15.72
CA GLU A 88 6.81 -9.48 15.63
C GLU A 88 6.44 -9.13 14.17
N GLU A 89 6.92 -9.92 13.19
CA GLU A 89 6.68 -9.71 11.76
C GLU A 89 6.95 -8.26 11.33
N LYS A 90 8.13 -7.73 11.67
CA LYS A 90 8.53 -6.38 11.28
C LYS A 90 8.95 -6.35 9.82
N CYS A 91 8.49 -5.32 9.08
CA CYS A 91 8.94 -5.05 7.73
C CYS A 91 10.48 -4.89 7.68
N VAL A 92 11.14 -5.52 6.71
CA VAL A 92 12.61 -5.46 6.53
C VAL A 92 13.15 -4.03 6.39
N PHE A 93 12.31 -3.09 5.99
CA PHE A 93 12.65 -1.67 5.83
C PHE A 93 12.35 -0.82 7.06
N LEU A 94 11.82 -1.40 8.13
CA LEU A 94 11.62 -0.69 9.38
C LEU A 94 12.96 -0.61 10.13
N ASN A 95 13.48 0.61 10.31
CA ASN A 95 14.73 0.83 11.00
C ASN A 95 14.55 0.83 12.54
N GLN A 96 15.65 0.92 13.28
CA GLN A 96 15.65 0.92 14.74
C GLN A 96 14.94 2.13 15.36
N GLU A 97 14.79 3.21 14.60
CA GLU A 97 14.08 4.42 15.02
C GLU A 97 12.56 4.34 14.77
N GLY A 98 12.07 3.19 14.27
CA GLY A 98 10.66 3.00 13.94
C GLY A 98 10.24 3.74 12.67
N ARG A 99 11.18 3.98 11.73
CA ARG A 99 10.91 4.68 10.46
C ARG A 99 11.20 3.77 9.26
N CYS A 100 10.44 3.96 8.20
CA CYS A 100 10.67 3.28 6.93
C CYS A 100 11.93 3.83 6.25
N SER A 101 12.94 2.98 6.05
CA SER A 101 14.21 3.38 5.40
C SER A 101 14.08 3.67 3.90
N ILE A 102 12.98 3.22 3.29
CA ILE A 102 12.66 3.44 1.86
C ILE A 102 11.44 4.34 1.66
N HIS A 103 11.16 5.24 2.60
CA HIS A 103 9.91 6.00 2.63
C HIS A 103 9.58 6.70 1.31
N GLU A 104 10.56 7.26 0.61
CA GLU A 104 10.38 7.95 -0.67
C GLU A 104 10.02 7.01 -1.84
N ILE A 105 10.51 5.77 -1.76
CA ILE A 105 10.31 4.74 -2.81
C ILE A 105 9.41 3.60 -2.36
N ARG A 106 8.73 3.77 -1.23
CA ARG A 106 7.83 2.74 -0.67
C ARG A 106 6.79 2.27 -1.70
N PRO A 107 6.38 0.99 -1.65
CA PRO A 107 5.38 0.41 -2.55
C PRO A 107 4.04 1.16 -2.53
N GLY A 108 3.27 0.98 -3.60
CA GLY A 108 1.97 1.58 -3.76
C GLY A 108 0.99 1.25 -2.63
N PHE A 109 1.01 0.02 -2.13
CA PHE A 109 0.24 -0.37 -0.94
C PHE A 109 0.57 0.52 0.28
N CYS A 110 1.87 0.71 0.57
CA CYS A 110 2.31 1.54 1.70
C CYS A 110 2.04 3.04 1.49
N ARG A 111 2.05 3.52 0.22
CA ARG A 111 1.67 4.91 -0.10
C ARG A 111 0.19 5.16 0.06
N LEU A 112 -0.60 4.17 -0.33
CA LEU A 112 -2.04 4.25 -0.31
C LEU A 112 -2.58 4.26 1.13
N PHE A 113 -2.02 3.41 2.00
CA PHE A 113 -2.49 3.25 3.37
C PHE A 113 -2.58 4.59 4.14
N PRO A 114 -3.65 4.90 4.88
CA PRO A 114 -4.78 4.05 5.22
C PRO A 114 -5.94 4.08 4.21
N LEU A 115 -5.70 4.57 3.00
CA LEU A 115 -6.68 4.43 1.93
C LEU A 115 -6.66 3.00 1.39
N GLY A 116 -7.75 2.60 0.75
CA GLY A 116 -7.89 1.40 -0.05
C GLY A 116 -8.47 1.74 -1.42
N ARG A 117 -8.53 0.75 -2.31
CA ARG A 117 -9.22 0.86 -3.60
C ARG A 117 -10.47 0.00 -3.57
N TYR A 118 -11.58 0.59 -3.97
CA TYR A 118 -12.83 -0.09 -4.20
C TYR A 118 -13.03 -0.24 -5.71
N TYR A 119 -12.88 -1.46 -6.21
CA TYR A 119 -12.97 -1.76 -7.63
C TYR A 119 -14.43 -1.92 -8.06
N THR A 120 -14.75 -1.37 -9.24
CA THR A 120 -16.05 -1.45 -9.91
C THR A 120 -15.86 -2.07 -11.30
N GLU A 121 -16.91 -2.18 -12.09
CA GLU A 121 -16.81 -2.68 -13.48
C GLU A 121 -15.97 -1.77 -14.40
N ASP A 122 -15.99 -0.45 -14.14
CA ASP A 122 -15.39 0.57 -15.02
C ASP A 122 -14.11 1.20 -14.46
N GLY A 123 -13.61 0.72 -13.32
CA GLY A 123 -12.44 1.32 -12.68
C GLY A 123 -12.41 1.09 -11.17
N PHE A 124 -11.83 2.04 -10.45
CA PHE A 124 -11.87 2.01 -8.99
C PHE A 124 -12.04 3.42 -8.40
N LYS A 125 -12.50 3.46 -7.17
CA LYS A 125 -12.51 4.66 -6.32
C LYS A 125 -11.66 4.39 -5.08
N TYR A 126 -11.26 5.45 -4.40
CA TYR A 126 -10.58 5.33 -3.13
C TYR A 126 -11.58 5.27 -1.98
N ILE A 127 -11.21 4.56 -0.93
CA ILE A 127 -11.94 4.49 0.34
C ILE A 127 -10.98 4.79 1.48
N ILE A 128 -11.48 5.29 2.60
CA ILE A 128 -10.70 5.38 3.83
C ILE A 128 -11.01 4.19 4.73
N GLN A 129 -10.00 3.38 5.01
CA GLN A 129 -10.13 2.23 5.90
C GLN A 129 -10.22 2.72 7.37
N ILE A 130 -11.27 2.32 8.08
CA ILE A 130 -11.57 2.88 9.41
C ILE A 130 -10.93 2.07 10.56
N HIS A 131 -10.62 0.79 10.32
CA HIS A 131 -10.11 -0.11 11.36
C HIS A 131 -8.59 -0.34 11.32
N GLU A 132 -7.95 -0.02 10.19
CA GLU A 132 -6.57 -0.45 9.90
C GLU A 132 -5.49 0.50 10.44
N CYS A 133 -5.80 1.78 10.65
CA CYS A 133 -4.83 2.76 11.12
C CYS A 133 -5.09 3.15 12.57
N ALA A 134 -4.09 2.96 13.44
CA ALA A 134 -4.17 3.34 14.85
C ALA A 134 -4.30 4.85 15.10
N LYS A 135 -3.85 5.68 14.16
CA LYS A 135 -3.96 7.15 14.25
C LYS A 135 -5.40 7.61 14.01
N LYS A 136 -6.12 7.97 15.08
CA LYS A 136 -7.52 8.41 15.00
C LYS A 136 -7.71 9.88 14.64
N ASN A 137 -6.77 10.76 15.04
CA ASN A 137 -6.84 12.22 14.82
C ASN A 137 -6.09 12.63 13.54
N ARG A 138 -6.57 12.15 12.38
CA ARG A 138 -5.99 12.48 11.09
C ARG A 138 -6.59 13.77 10.54
N SER A 139 -5.78 14.62 9.94
CA SER A 139 -6.24 15.81 9.23
C SER A 139 -6.69 15.48 7.80
N LYS A 140 -7.38 16.44 7.18
CA LYS A 140 -7.85 16.30 5.80
C LYS A 140 -6.73 16.66 4.83
N ILE A 141 -6.56 15.81 3.81
CA ILE A 141 -5.64 16.02 2.69
C ILE A 141 -6.31 15.58 1.40
N LYS A 142 -5.91 16.13 0.26
CA LYS A 142 -6.36 15.60 -1.05
C LYS A 142 -5.77 14.21 -1.27
N VAL A 143 -6.58 13.27 -1.76
CA VAL A 143 -6.15 11.90 -2.06
C VAL A 143 -4.86 11.88 -2.87
N LYS A 144 -4.78 12.64 -3.97
CA LYS A 144 -3.58 12.72 -4.82
C LYS A 144 -2.33 13.21 -4.10
N LYS A 145 -2.48 14.11 -3.12
CA LYS A 145 -1.36 14.61 -2.31
C LYS A 145 -0.91 13.59 -1.27
N TRP A 146 -1.84 12.82 -0.75
CA TRP A 146 -1.53 11.75 0.19
C TRP A 146 -0.75 10.62 -0.48
N ILE A 147 -1.23 10.14 -1.65
CA ILE A 147 -0.58 9.07 -2.40
C ILE A 147 0.80 9.50 -2.92
N ASP A 148 0.97 10.78 -3.25
CA ASP A 148 2.23 11.41 -3.67
C ASP A 148 2.98 10.58 -4.73
N THR A 149 2.27 10.21 -5.80
CA THR A 149 2.82 9.46 -6.92
C THR A 149 2.93 10.37 -8.13
N PRO A 150 4.11 10.47 -8.76
CA PRO A 150 4.25 11.19 -10.03
C PRO A 150 3.29 10.65 -11.08
N ASP A 151 2.68 11.57 -11.85
CA ASP A 151 1.70 11.23 -12.87
C ASP A 151 0.63 10.23 -12.39
N LEU A 152 -0.11 10.64 -11.35
CA LEU A 152 -1.11 9.79 -10.71
C LEU A 152 -2.10 9.19 -11.70
N ARG A 153 -2.51 9.94 -12.75
CA ARG A 153 -3.46 9.45 -13.75
C ARG A 153 -2.90 8.24 -14.52
N GLN A 154 -1.65 8.30 -14.92
CA GLN A 154 -0.98 7.18 -15.60
C GLN A 154 -0.82 5.99 -14.64
N TYR A 155 -0.49 6.25 -13.38
CA TYR A 155 -0.39 5.23 -12.35
C TYR A 155 -1.75 4.57 -12.06
N GLU A 156 -2.84 5.34 -11.97
CA GLU A 156 -4.20 4.81 -11.80
C GLU A 156 -4.60 3.90 -12.98
N LYS A 157 -4.27 4.32 -14.21
CA LYS A 157 -4.49 3.47 -15.39
C LYS A 157 -3.69 2.17 -15.31
N PHE A 158 -2.41 2.23 -14.95
CA PHE A 158 -1.57 1.05 -14.78
C PHE A 158 -2.14 0.10 -13.72
N VAL A 159 -2.55 0.64 -12.57
CA VAL A 159 -3.13 -0.16 -11.48
C VAL A 159 -4.43 -0.85 -11.93
N TRP A 160 -5.26 -0.15 -12.69
CA TRP A 160 -6.47 -0.73 -13.25
C TRP A 160 -6.16 -1.85 -14.25
N ASP A 161 -5.27 -1.60 -15.21
CA ASP A 161 -4.85 -2.60 -16.19
C ASP A 161 -4.24 -3.84 -15.51
N TRP A 162 -3.43 -3.64 -14.46
CA TRP A 162 -2.85 -4.72 -13.66
C TRP A 162 -3.91 -5.53 -12.93
N HIS A 163 -4.90 -4.86 -12.34
CA HIS A 163 -6.02 -5.54 -11.68
C HIS A 163 -6.85 -6.39 -12.64
N GLN A 164 -7.03 -5.92 -13.88
CA GLN A 164 -7.73 -6.69 -14.91
C GLN A 164 -6.92 -7.88 -15.44
N PHE A 165 -5.59 -7.77 -15.38
CA PHE A 165 -4.68 -8.84 -15.81
C PHE A 165 -4.65 -10.01 -14.83
N LEU A 166 -4.74 -9.77 -13.53
CA LEU A 166 -4.77 -10.78 -12.46
C LEU A 166 -6.11 -11.52 -12.41
#